data_c399dabde515b721c83232f80cdb2dd9
#
_entry.id   c399dabde515b721c83232f80cdb2dd9
#
_cell.length_a   1.000
_cell.length_b   1.000
_cell.length_c   1.000
_cell.angle_alpha   90.00
_cell.angle_beta   90.00
_cell.angle_gamma   90.00
#
_symmetry.space_group_name_H-M   'P 1'
#
loop_
_entity.id
_entity.type
_entity.pdbx_description
1 polymer ?
#
loop_
_entity_poly.entity_id
_entity_poly.type
_entity_poly.pdbx_seq_one_letter_code
_entity_poly.pdbx_strand_id
1 'polypeptide(L)'
;YTNKSPDTLKRVFYHLYFNAFQPGSEMDVRSLSLRDPDARVGSRIGKLNEKEIGYLRATSITQDGKALFFHEEETILVVPLAESLPPNASTTLSMVFEGQVPKQIRRSGRDSKEGISLSMTQWYPKLAEYDHEGWHTNPYIGREFHGVWGNFDVKLTLNKDYVVGGTGYLQNPEEVGHGYAEKTTKTKGRNLTWHFVAP
;
A
#
# COMPACT_ATOMS: atom_id res chain seq x y z
N TYR A 1 13.45 1.25 -9.59
CA TYR A 1 12.61 1.12 -10.79
C TYR A 1 13.46 1.24 -12.05
N THR A 2 13.26 0.32 -12.98
CA THR A 2 13.90 0.35 -14.31
C THR A 2 12.82 0.60 -15.37
N ASN A 3 12.99 1.65 -16.16
CA ASN A 3 12.08 1.94 -17.26
C ASN A 3 12.30 0.95 -18.42
N LYS A 4 11.38 0.03 -18.63
CA LYS A 4 11.42 -0.94 -19.73
C LYS A 4 10.63 -0.51 -20.96
N SER A 5 9.96 0.66 -20.90
CA SER A 5 9.23 1.21 -22.04
C SER A 5 10.16 1.90 -23.06
N PRO A 6 9.69 2.16 -24.27
CA PRO A 6 10.43 2.97 -25.26
C PRO A 6 10.40 4.47 -24.96
N ASP A 7 9.62 4.91 -23.97
CA ASP A 7 9.37 6.32 -23.68
C ASP A 7 10.31 6.87 -22.60
N THR A 8 10.53 8.18 -22.61
CA THR A 8 11.19 8.88 -21.52
C THR A 8 10.16 9.32 -20.49
N LEU A 9 10.24 8.77 -19.29
CA LEU A 9 9.31 9.07 -18.20
C LEU A 9 9.75 10.36 -17.48
N LYS A 10 8.84 11.33 -17.38
CA LYS A 10 9.06 12.62 -16.69
C LYS A 10 8.39 12.69 -15.32
N ARG A 11 7.56 11.72 -14.99
CA ARG A 11 6.84 11.58 -13.72
C ARG A 11 6.56 10.13 -13.45
N VAL A 12 6.29 9.82 -12.21
CA VAL A 12 5.74 8.53 -11.78
C VAL A 12 4.48 8.77 -10.96
N PHE A 13 3.69 7.71 -10.79
CA PHE A 13 2.47 7.75 -10.01
C PHE A 13 2.44 6.60 -9.02
N TYR A 14 1.78 6.85 -7.87
CA TYR A 14 1.54 5.80 -6.90
C TYR A 14 0.07 5.72 -6.56
N HIS A 15 -0.41 4.52 -6.34
CA HIS A 15 -1.74 4.27 -5.79
C HIS A 15 -1.71 4.36 -4.27
N LEU A 16 -2.63 5.13 -3.71
CA LEU A 16 -2.90 5.29 -2.29
C LEU A 16 -4.22 4.61 -1.96
N TYR A 17 -4.26 3.29 -2.00
CA TYR A 17 -5.51 2.52 -1.97
C TYR A 17 -6.38 2.77 -0.73
N PHE A 18 -5.78 3.06 0.43
CA PHE A 18 -6.55 3.33 1.65
C PHE A 18 -7.35 4.64 1.58
N ASN A 19 -6.95 5.59 0.74
CA ASN A 19 -7.66 6.86 0.57
C ASN A 19 -9.09 6.67 0.01
N ALA A 20 -9.34 5.55 -0.65
CA ALA A 20 -10.69 5.20 -1.10
C ALA A 20 -11.69 4.94 0.04
N PHE A 21 -11.20 4.69 1.26
CA PHE A 21 -12.03 4.43 2.44
C PHE A 21 -12.25 5.69 3.26
N GLN A 22 -12.67 6.76 2.59
CA GLN A 22 -13.01 8.05 3.20
C GLN A 22 -14.39 8.49 2.71
N PRO A 23 -15.23 9.07 3.58
CA PRO A 23 -16.51 9.65 3.17
C PRO A 23 -16.30 10.66 2.04
N GLY A 24 -17.11 10.54 0.98
CA GLY A 24 -17.02 11.39 -0.19
C GLY A 24 -15.95 11.00 -1.22
N SER A 25 -15.14 9.94 -0.99
CA SER A 25 -14.22 9.39 -2.00
C SER A 25 -14.97 8.94 -3.25
N GLU A 26 -14.26 8.84 -4.38
CA GLU A 26 -14.87 8.32 -5.61
C GLU A 26 -15.47 6.92 -5.43
N MET A 27 -14.86 6.06 -4.60
CA MET A 27 -15.43 4.75 -4.27
C MET A 27 -16.74 4.86 -3.49
N ASP A 28 -16.83 5.79 -2.54
CA ASP A 28 -18.05 6.04 -1.77
C ASP A 28 -19.16 6.57 -2.67
N VAL A 29 -18.88 7.62 -3.44
CA VAL A 29 -19.84 8.24 -4.39
C VAL A 29 -20.33 7.21 -5.41
N ARG A 30 -19.41 6.45 -6.00
CA ARG A 30 -19.77 5.39 -6.95
C ARG A 30 -20.65 4.33 -6.31
N SER A 31 -20.30 3.88 -5.10
CA SER A 31 -21.07 2.85 -4.41
C SER A 31 -22.50 3.30 -4.09
N LEU A 32 -22.69 4.58 -3.77
CA LEU A 32 -24.01 5.16 -3.52
C LEU A 32 -24.82 5.40 -4.79
N SER A 33 -24.17 5.60 -5.94
CA SER A 33 -24.84 5.90 -7.22
C SER A 33 -25.23 4.67 -8.02
N LEU A 34 -24.71 3.47 -7.71
CA LEU A 34 -25.05 2.25 -8.39
C LEU A 34 -26.37 1.68 -7.89
N ARG A 35 -27.17 1.10 -8.81
CA ARG A 35 -28.43 0.41 -8.47
C ARG A 35 -28.21 -0.85 -7.65
N ASP A 36 -27.13 -1.58 -7.91
CA ASP A 36 -26.75 -2.83 -7.22
C ASP A 36 -25.28 -2.75 -6.81
N PRO A 37 -24.97 -2.00 -5.75
CA PRO A 37 -23.59 -1.83 -5.30
C PRO A 37 -23.06 -3.11 -4.65
N ASP A 38 -21.72 -3.25 -4.60
CA ASP A 38 -21.08 -4.29 -3.82
C ASP A 38 -21.60 -4.24 -2.36
N ALA A 39 -22.31 -5.28 -1.93
CA ALA A 39 -22.91 -5.35 -0.60
C ALA A 39 -21.89 -5.20 0.55
N ARG A 40 -20.61 -5.46 0.30
CA ARG A 40 -19.53 -5.25 1.27
C ARG A 40 -19.23 -3.76 1.46
N VAL A 41 -19.45 -2.95 0.46
CA VAL A 41 -19.25 -1.49 0.48
C VAL A 41 -20.56 -0.78 0.80
N GLY A 42 -21.54 -0.84 -0.11
CA GLY A 42 -22.84 -0.18 0.05
C GLY A 42 -22.66 1.28 0.51
N SER A 43 -23.32 1.64 1.60
CA SER A 43 -23.20 2.98 2.23
C SER A 43 -22.24 3.00 3.42
N ARG A 44 -21.33 2.04 3.54
CA ARG A 44 -20.50 1.89 4.75
C ARG A 44 -19.38 2.93 4.83
N ILE A 45 -18.81 3.31 3.69
CA ILE A 45 -17.69 4.28 3.64
C ILE A 45 -18.17 5.63 4.17
N GLY A 46 -19.29 6.15 3.67
CA GLY A 46 -19.86 7.43 4.09
C GLY A 46 -20.23 7.54 5.58
N LYS A 47 -20.21 6.42 6.31
CA LYS A 47 -20.50 6.37 7.76
C LYS A 47 -19.23 6.29 8.63
N LEU A 48 -18.05 6.20 8.04
CA LEU A 48 -16.80 6.14 8.77
C LEU A 48 -16.49 7.49 9.41
N ASN A 49 -16.07 7.48 10.66
CA ASN A 49 -15.55 8.67 11.33
C ASN A 49 -14.01 8.75 11.16
N GLU A 50 -13.41 9.85 11.63
CA GLU A 50 -11.97 10.12 11.49
C GLU A 50 -11.06 9.01 12.01
N LYS A 51 -11.50 8.24 13.02
CA LYS A 51 -10.73 7.10 13.55
C LYS A 51 -10.95 5.81 12.78
N GLU A 52 -11.93 5.77 11.88
CA GLU A 52 -12.33 4.58 11.12
C GLU A 52 -11.95 4.65 9.65
N ILE A 53 -11.69 5.87 9.12
CA ILE A 53 -11.25 6.06 7.73
C ILE A 53 -9.90 5.41 7.47
N GLY A 54 -9.61 5.16 6.19
CA GLY A 54 -8.29 4.78 5.70
C GLY A 54 -7.59 5.96 5.06
N TYR A 55 -6.29 6.04 5.24
CA TYR A 55 -5.45 6.93 4.44
C TYR A 55 -4.02 6.42 4.32
N LEU A 56 -3.37 6.83 3.25
CA LEU A 56 -1.92 6.79 3.03
C LEU A 56 -1.52 8.20 2.61
N ARG A 57 -0.50 8.75 3.22
CA ARG A 57 0.00 10.10 2.95
C ARG A 57 1.53 10.07 2.87
N ALA A 58 2.08 10.46 1.73
CA ALA A 58 3.50 10.67 1.60
C ALA A 58 3.92 11.92 2.37
N THR A 59 5.02 11.84 3.12
CA THR A 59 5.60 12.99 3.84
C THR A 59 6.89 13.48 3.21
N SER A 60 7.62 12.58 2.52
CA SER A 60 8.77 12.95 1.71
C SER A 60 9.01 11.93 0.61
N ILE A 61 9.49 12.39 -0.53
CA ILE A 61 9.90 11.54 -1.65
C ILE A 61 11.22 12.07 -2.21
N THR A 62 12.10 11.14 -2.57
CA THR A 62 13.36 11.49 -3.24
C THR A 62 13.59 10.61 -4.46
N GLN A 63 14.29 11.16 -5.47
CA GLN A 63 14.85 10.43 -6.59
C GLN A 63 16.37 10.47 -6.48
N ASP A 64 17.01 9.32 -6.32
CA ASP A 64 18.46 9.21 -6.17
C ASP A 64 19.03 10.19 -5.12
N GLY A 65 18.28 10.39 -4.01
CA GLY A 65 18.59 11.28 -2.92
C GLY A 65 18.17 12.76 -3.11
N LYS A 66 17.71 13.18 -4.29
CA LYS A 66 17.17 14.53 -4.54
C LYS A 66 15.71 14.59 -4.12
N ALA A 67 15.32 15.59 -3.31
CA ALA A 67 13.94 15.80 -2.90
C ALA A 67 13.04 16.15 -4.10
N LEU A 68 11.83 15.56 -4.11
CA LEU A 68 10.84 15.77 -5.15
C LEU A 68 9.63 16.52 -4.62
N PHE A 69 8.98 17.30 -5.48
CA PHE A 69 7.64 17.79 -5.27
C PHE A 69 6.64 16.70 -5.63
N PHE A 70 5.51 16.67 -4.93
CA PHE A 70 4.43 15.74 -5.21
C PHE A 70 3.10 16.33 -4.75
N HIS A 71 2.00 15.81 -5.25
CA HIS A 71 0.66 16.16 -4.79
C HIS A 71 -0.26 14.93 -4.90
N GLU A 72 -1.29 14.92 -4.08
CA GLU A 72 -2.29 13.84 -4.02
C GLU A 72 -3.54 14.25 -4.82
N GLU A 73 -4.02 13.32 -5.64
CA GLU A 73 -5.29 13.38 -6.35
C GLU A 73 -6.10 12.16 -5.92
N GLU A 74 -6.82 12.27 -4.81
CA GLU A 74 -7.60 11.20 -4.18
C GLU A 74 -6.75 9.94 -3.88
N THR A 75 -6.91 8.89 -4.68
CA THR A 75 -6.18 7.63 -4.53
C THR A 75 -4.91 7.55 -5.36
N ILE A 76 -4.52 8.66 -5.99
CA ILE A 76 -3.32 8.76 -6.84
C ILE A 76 -2.37 9.82 -6.26
N LEU A 77 -1.10 9.46 -6.16
CA LEU A 77 -0.02 10.38 -5.85
C LEU A 77 0.77 10.66 -7.12
N VAL A 78 0.85 11.93 -7.50
CA VAL A 78 1.56 12.41 -8.69
C VAL A 78 2.94 12.91 -8.30
N VAL A 79 3.99 12.38 -8.92
CA VAL A 79 5.38 12.67 -8.57
C VAL A 79 6.18 13.04 -9.83
N PRO A 80 6.34 14.33 -10.15
CA PRO A 80 7.28 14.77 -11.17
C PRO A 80 8.72 14.37 -10.80
N LEU A 81 9.46 13.81 -11.74
CA LEU A 81 10.85 13.42 -11.54
C LEU A 81 11.77 14.64 -11.67
N ALA A 82 12.81 14.71 -10.83
CA ALA A 82 13.88 15.71 -10.96
C ALA A 82 14.72 15.47 -12.21
N GLU A 83 14.98 14.20 -12.50
CA GLU A 83 15.67 13.74 -13.71
C GLU A 83 14.76 12.79 -14.48
N SER A 84 14.51 13.11 -15.74
CA SER A 84 13.71 12.24 -16.61
C SER A 84 14.37 10.87 -16.75
N LEU A 85 13.57 9.82 -16.80
CA LEU A 85 14.04 8.43 -16.86
C LEU A 85 13.92 7.90 -18.30
N PRO A 86 15.00 7.85 -19.09
CA PRO A 86 14.99 7.34 -20.45
C PRO A 86 14.73 5.82 -20.49
N PRO A 87 14.47 5.25 -21.69
CA PRO A 87 14.38 3.82 -21.88
C PRO A 87 15.60 3.07 -21.33
N ASN A 88 15.36 1.97 -20.63
CA ASN A 88 16.35 1.10 -19.96
C ASN A 88 17.17 1.75 -18.85
N ALA A 89 16.93 3.02 -18.51
CA ALA A 89 17.53 3.64 -17.33
C ALA A 89 16.84 3.17 -16.04
N SER A 90 17.58 3.26 -14.95
CA SER A 90 17.10 2.93 -13.59
C SER A 90 17.23 4.13 -12.67
N THR A 91 16.34 4.22 -11.70
CA THR A 91 16.40 5.21 -10.63
C THR A 91 15.94 4.61 -9.31
N THR A 92 16.41 5.16 -8.20
CA THR A 92 15.95 4.82 -6.87
C THR A 92 14.98 5.88 -6.37
N LEU A 93 13.74 5.46 -6.11
CA LEU A 93 12.73 6.30 -5.49
C LEU A 93 12.57 5.88 -4.04
N SER A 94 12.80 6.80 -3.11
CA SER A 94 12.62 6.58 -1.68
C SER A 94 11.47 7.44 -1.17
N MET A 95 10.63 6.86 -0.31
CA MET A 95 9.45 7.54 0.23
C MET A 95 9.34 7.30 1.72
N VAL A 96 8.99 8.34 2.46
CA VAL A 96 8.48 8.24 3.82
C VAL A 96 6.99 8.53 3.77
N PHE A 97 6.19 7.68 4.40
CA PHE A 97 4.74 7.84 4.42
C PHE A 97 4.17 7.44 5.78
N GLU A 98 3.01 7.95 6.07
CA GLU A 98 2.17 7.54 7.18
C GLU A 98 0.82 7.04 6.67
N GLY A 99 0.10 6.29 7.48
CA GLY A 99 -1.20 5.78 7.10
C GLY A 99 -2.03 5.31 8.27
N GLN A 100 -3.32 5.24 8.04
CA GLN A 100 -4.29 4.64 8.94
C GLN A 100 -5.00 3.48 8.23
N VAL A 101 -4.94 2.31 8.85
CA VAL A 101 -5.70 1.14 8.37
C VAL A 101 -7.18 1.39 8.61
N PRO A 102 -8.02 1.37 7.57
CA PRO A 102 -9.45 1.62 7.74
C PRO A 102 -10.13 0.53 8.55
N LYS A 103 -11.27 0.82 9.15
CA LYS A 103 -12.19 -0.23 9.61
C LYS A 103 -12.56 -1.11 8.44
N GLN A 104 -12.56 -2.43 8.63
CA GLN A 104 -12.71 -3.35 7.51
C GLN A 104 -14.04 -3.17 6.78
N ILE A 105 -13.94 -2.91 5.49
CA ILE A 105 -15.07 -2.86 4.55
C ILE A 105 -14.91 -3.92 3.47
N ARG A 106 -13.71 -4.06 2.90
CA ARG A 106 -13.38 -5.07 1.89
C ARG A 106 -12.24 -5.98 2.38
N ARG A 107 -11.21 -6.16 1.54
CA ARG A 107 -10.06 -7.04 1.81
C ARG A 107 -9.11 -6.48 2.86
N SER A 108 -8.90 -5.16 2.83
CA SER A 108 -8.07 -4.47 3.82
C SER A 108 -8.92 -3.88 4.93
N GLY A 109 -8.36 -3.84 6.10
CA GLY A 109 -9.00 -3.20 7.22
C GLY A 109 -8.62 -3.81 8.56
N ARG A 110 -9.08 -3.18 9.61
CA ARG A 110 -8.93 -3.64 10.99
C ARG A 110 -10.28 -4.04 11.58
N ASP A 111 -10.21 -4.75 12.69
CA ASP A 111 -11.37 -5.15 13.48
C ASP A 111 -12.40 -5.92 12.65
N SER A 112 -11.94 -6.98 11.97
CA SER A 112 -12.82 -7.81 11.16
C SER A 112 -13.83 -8.57 12.03
N LYS A 113 -14.97 -8.93 11.43
CA LYS A 113 -15.99 -9.75 12.11
C LYS A 113 -15.50 -11.14 12.50
N GLU A 114 -14.51 -11.64 11.78
CA GLU A 114 -13.86 -12.93 11.99
C GLU A 114 -12.80 -12.91 13.10
N GLY A 115 -12.56 -11.75 13.73
CA GLY A 115 -11.59 -11.59 14.82
C GLY A 115 -10.16 -11.31 14.33
N ILE A 116 -9.96 -11.01 13.06
CA ILE A 116 -8.65 -10.59 12.53
C ILE A 116 -8.43 -9.12 12.86
N SER A 117 -7.39 -8.84 13.64
CA SER A 117 -7.09 -7.47 14.08
C SER A 117 -6.71 -6.56 12.92
N LEU A 118 -5.90 -7.05 11.99
CA LEU A 118 -5.41 -6.29 10.83
C LEU A 118 -5.36 -7.19 9.60
N SER A 119 -6.00 -6.77 8.52
CA SER A 119 -5.85 -7.33 7.18
C SER A 119 -5.30 -6.24 6.28
N MET A 120 -4.01 -6.34 5.90
CA MET A 120 -3.28 -5.25 5.28
C MET A 120 -2.93 -5.60 3.82
N THR A 121 -3.93 -5.58 2.96
CA THR A 121 -3.75 -5.72 1.51
C THR A 121 -3.50 -4.33 0.92
N GLN A 122 -2.44 -4.15 0.13
CA GLN A 122 -2.13 -2.87 -0.53
C GLN A 122 -1.96 -1.69 0.46
N TRP A 123 -1.26 -1.90 1.55
CA TRP A 123 -1.13 -0.99 2.68
C TRP A 123 -0.05 0.10 2.52
N TYR A 124 0.67 0.09 1.42
CA TYR A 124 1.76 1.03 1.12
C TYR A 124 1.48 1.75 -0.20
N PRO A 125 2.05 2.95 -0.43
CA PRO A 125 1.99 3.63 -1.71
C PRO A 125 2.61 2.76 -2.81
N LYS A 126 1.79 2.25 -3.72
CA LYS A 126 2.21 1.30 -4.75
C LYS A 126 2.45 1.99 -6.06
N LEU A 127 3.65 1.85 -6.62
CA LEU A 127 3.99 2.40 -7.94
C LEU A 127 2.98 1.90 -8.99
N ALA A 128 2.45 2.83 -9.78
CA ALA A 128 1.53 2.50 -10.86
C ALA A 128 2.26 1.80 -12.02
N GLU A 129 1.55 1.01 -12.78
CA GLU A 129 2.05 0.38 -14.00
C GLU A 129 2.16 1.41 -15.14
N TYR A 130 3.20 1.27 -15.95
CA TYR A 130 3.37 1.97 -17.22
C TYR A 130 3.59 0.96 -18.34
N ASP A 131 2.73 0.97 -19.33
CA ASP A 131 2.81 0.09 -20.48
C ASP A 131 2.54 0.82 -21.81
N HIS A 132 2.11 0.12 -22.85
CA HIS A 132 1.81 0.68 -24.19
C HIS A 132 0.61 1.64 -24.20
N GLU A 133 -0.25 1.61 -23.19
CA GLU A 133 -1.36 2.55 -23.00
C GLU A 133 -0.96 3.75 -22.12
N GLY A 134 0.28 3.78 -21.60
CA GLY A 134 0.79 4.79 -20.69
C GLY A 134 0.63 4.41 -19.23
N TRP A 135 0.49 5.40 -18.35
CA TRP A 135 0.32 5.18 -16.92
C TRP A 135 -1.09 4.74 -16.56
N HIS A 136 -1.22 3.64 -15.83
CA HIS A 136 -2.48 3.19 -15.25
C HIS A 136 -2.77 3.91 -13.94
N THR A 137 -3.32 5.11 -14.03
CA THR A 137 -3.62 5.99 -12.90
C THR A 137 -5.11 6.07 -12.57
N ASN A 138 -5.86 5.04 -12.90
CA ASN A 138 -7.28 5.00 -12.60
C ASN A 138 -7.52 5.04 -11.09
N PRO A 139 -8.38 5.92 -10.59
CA PRO A 139 -8.76 5.94 -9.19
C PRO A 139 -9.30 4.60 -8.70
N TYR A 140 -9.01 4.27 -7.45
CA TYR A 140 -9.51 3.03 -6.87
C TYR A 140 -10.97 3.16 -6.43
N ILE A 141 -11.84 2.55 -7.22
CA ILE A 141 -13.29 2.55 -7.03
C ILE A 141 -13.88 1.16 -6.77
N GLY A 142 -13.09 0.25 -6.23
CA GLY A 142 -13.51 -1.12 -5.93
C GLY A 142 -13.23 -2.13 -7.05
N ARG A 143 -12.38 -1.79 -8.01
CA ARG A 143 -11.87 -2.68 -9.06
C ARG A 143 -10.69 -3.51 -8.55
N GLU A 144 -10.15 -4.39 -9.41
CA GLU A 144 -8.95 -5.14 -9.09
C GLU A 144 -7.71 -4.24 -9.07
N PHE A 145 -6.71 -4.67 -8.33
CA PHE A 145 -5.44 -3.97 -8.25
C PHE A 145 -4.59 -4.24 -9.50
N HIS A 146 -3.93 -3.22 -9.98
CA HIS A 146 -2.99 -3.29 -11.08
C HIS A 146 -1.69 -2.60 -10.69
N GLY A 147 -0.54 -3.14 -11.07
CA GLY A 147 0.73 -2.53 -10.72
C GLY A 147 1.93 -3.38 -11.07
N VAL A 148 3.10 -2.77 -10.99
CA VAL A 148 4.38 -3.36 -11.38
C VAL A 148 4.74 -4.61 -10.59
N TRP A 149 5.40 -5.53 -11.27
CA TRP A 149 6.07 -6.67 -10.66
C TRP A 149 7.42 -6.25 -10.08
N GLY A 150 7.85 -6.95 -9.05
CA GLY A 150 9.15 -6.70 -8.45
C GLY A 150 9.41 -7.61 -7.25
N ASN A 151 10.66 -7.67 -6.85
CA ASN A 151 11.06 -8.34 -5.63
C ASN A 151 10.72 -7.45 -4.43
N PHE A 152 10.22 -8.06 -3.37
CA PHE A 152 9.85 -7.39 -2.13
C PHE A 152 10.74 -7.85 -0.99
N ASP A 153 11.33 -6.91 -0.27
CA ASP A 153 11.98 -7.11 1.02
C ASP A 153 11.23 -6.27 2.04
N VAL A 154 10.50 -6.92 2.95
CA VAL A 154 9.53 -6.25 3.83
C VAL A 154 9.87 -6.54 5.29
N LYS A 155 10.10 -5.48 6.07
CA LYS A 155 10.31 -5.55 7.52
C LYS A 155 9.16 -4.86 8.23
N LEU A 156 8.45 -5.62 9.07
CA LEU A 156 7.32 -5.16 9.87
C LEU A 156 7.68 -5.21 11.34
N THR A 157 7.79 -4.04 11.97
CA THR A 157 8.05 -3.94 13.41
C THR A 157 6.76 -3.58 14.13
N LEU A 158 6.26 -4.47 14.96
CA LEU A 158 5.00 -4.31 15.69
C LEU A 158 5.06 -4.99 17.06
N ASN A 159 4.01 -4.79 17.87
CA ASN A 159 3.92 -5.41 19.18
C ASN A 159 4.04 -6.93 19.05
N LYS A 160 4.83 -7.55 19.94
CA LYS A 160 5.13 -8.98 19.95
C LYS A 160 3.92 -9.91 20.13
N ASP A 161 2.78 -9.37 20.57
CA ASP A 161 1.55 -10.15 20.75
C ASP A 161 0.84 -10.42 19.43
N TYR A 162 1.23 -9.73 18.35
CA TYR A 162 0.74 -10.01 17.01
C TYR A 162 1.47 -11.18 16.37
N VAL A 163 0.71 -12.05 15.72
CA VAL A 163 1.21 -13.08 14.82
C VAL A 163 0.97 -12.62 13.40
N VAL A 164 2.01 -12.58 12.58
CA VAL A 164 1.94 -12.07 11.21
C VAL A 164 2.00 -13.21 10.22
N GLY A 165 0.95 -13.36 9.41
CA GLY A 165 0.97 -14.12 8.16
C GLY A 165 1.20 -13.15 7.01
N GLY A 166 2.28 -13.31 6.27
CA GLY A 166 2.66 -12.42 5.17
C GLY A 166 2.91 -13.14 3.86
N THR A 167 2.90 -12.38 2.76
CA THR A 167 3.32 -12.88 1.44
C THR A 167 4.83 -13.05 1.43
N GLY A 168 5.30 -14.13 0.79
CA GLY A 168 6.73 -14.46 0.70
C GLY A 168 7.23 -15.40 1.79
N TYR A 169 8.53 -15.42 1.95
CA TYR A 169 9.23 -16.33 2.85
C TYR A 169 9.75 -15.55 4.05
N LEU A 170 9.38 -16.00 5.27
CA LEU A 170 9.89 -15.43 6.51
C LEU A 170 11.38 -15.73 6.66
N GLN A 171 12.19 -14.69 6.84
CA GLN A 171 13.65 -14.79 6.89
C GLN A 171 14.20 -15.02 8.30
N ASN A 172 13.43 -14.66 9.34
CA ASN A 172 13.88 -14.69 10.74
C ASN A 172 12.92 -15.44 11.68
N PRO A 173 12.56 -16.70 11.35
CA PRO A 173 11.57 -17.47 12.14
C PRO A 173 12.01 -17.69 13.59
N GLU A 174 13.31 -17.84 13.86
CA GLU A 174 13.85 -18.05 15.21
C GLU A 174 13.72 -16.81 16.10
N GLU A 175 13.75 -15.61 15.49
CA GLU A 175 13.62 -14.35 16.24
C GLU A 175 12.17 -14.05 16.60
N VAL A 176 11.23 -14.34 15.71
CA VAL A 176 9.82 -14.05 15.93
C VAL A 176 9.09 -15.13 16.73
N GLY A 177 9.47 -16.38 16.61
CA GLY A 177 8.83 -17.50 17.29
C GLY A 177 7.44 -17.82 16.74
N HIS A 178 6.43 -17.81 17.61
CA HIS A 178 5.02 -18.05 17.27
C HIS A 178 4.75 -19.34 16.48
N GLY A 179 5.60 -20.37 16.65
CA GLY A 179 5.48 -21.64 15.93
C GLY A 179 6.17 -21.69 14.56
N TYR A 180 6.83 -20.61 14.14
CA TYR A 180 7.57 -20.59 12.88
C TYR A 180 8.94 -21.30 12.95
N ALA A 181 9.48 -21.51 14.16
CA ALA A 181 10.68 -22.29 14.39
C ALA A 181 10.54 -23.12 15.68
N GLU A 182 11.22 -24.30 15.72
CA GLU A 182 11.25 -25.17 16.91
C GLU A 182 11.99 -24.53 18.08
N LYS A 183 13.06 -23.78 17.78
CA LYS A 183 13.84 -23.04 18.77
C LYS A 183 13.72 -21.56 18.50
N THR A 184 13.45 -20.80 19.54
CA THR A 184 13.28 -19.34 19.46
C THR A 184 14.29 -18.62 20.30
N THR A 185 14.81 -17.51 19.80
CA THR A 185 15.63 -16.57 20.56
C THR A 185 14.72 -15.68 21.40
N LYS A 186 15.01 -15.58 22.71
CA LYS A 186 14.25 -14.67 23.59
C LYS A 186 14.51 -13.22 23.19
N THR A 187 13.56 -12.59 22.57
CA THR A 187 13.61 -11.18 22.23
C THR A 187 13.26 -10.33 23.45
N LYS A 188 14.16 -9.40 23.79
CA LYS A 188 13.91 -8.40 24.82
C LYS A 188 13.12 -7.23 24.18
N GLY A 189 12.05 -6.79 24.85
CA GLY A 189 11.28 -5.63 24.41
C GLY A 189 9.81 -5.96 24.15
N ARG A 190 9.08 -4.93 23.70
CA ARG A 190 7.63 -5.02 23.41
C ARG A 190 7.32 -5.33 21.95
N ASN A 191 8.28 -5.14 21.05
CA ASN A 191 8.10 -5.29 19.62
C ASN A 191 8.95 -6.42 19.06
N LEU A 192 8.46 -7.02 17.98
CA LEU A 192 9.17 -7.95 17.10
C LEU A 192 9.24 -7.35 15.71
N THR A 193 10.32 -7.64 14.99
CA THR A 193 10.46 -7.32 13.57
C THR A 193 10.31 -8.60 12.76
N TRP A 194 9.32 -8.64 11.91
CA TRP A 194 9.08 -9.72 10.95
C TRP A 194 9.72 -9.34 9.64
N HIS A 195 10.52 -10.22 9.05
CA HIS A 195 11.21 -9.99 7.78
C HIS A 195 10.75 -11.00 6.74
N PHE A 196 10.03 -10.52 5.72
CA PHE A 196 9.55 -11.33 4.61
C PHE A 196 10.24 -10.92 3.31
N VAL A 197 10.58 -11.91 2.48
CA VAL A 197 11.09 -11.70 1.12
C VAL A 197 10.21 -12.45 0.14
N ALA A 198 9.73 -11.74 -0.88
CA ALA A 198 8.93 -12.30 -1.96
C ALA A 198 9.53 -11.90 -3.32
N PRO A 199 9.74 -12.85 -4.24
CA PRO A 199 10.16 -12.57 -5.61
C PRO A 199 9.00 -12.03 -6.45
#